data_f53c188280ab931cced27e41f42c3152
#
_entry.id   f53c188280ab931cced27e41f42c3152
#
_cell.length_a   1.000
_cell.length_b   1.000
_cell.length_c   1.000
_cell.angle_alpha   90.00
_cell.angle_beta   90.00
_cell.angle_gamma   90.00
#
_symmetry.space_group_name_H-M   'P 1'
#
loop_
_entity.id
_entity.type
_entity.pdbx_description
1 polymer ?
#
loop_
_entity_poly.entity_id
_entity_poly.type
_entity_poly.pdbx_seq_one_letter_code
_entity_poly.pdbx_strand_id
1 'polypeptide(L)'
;MKFEKFLKSVGAYGRVFERTNGDKWLVCDGVGMKIPTGVLELLGGGKVDHDMGKAVINAVISADTADDILHLSKAVLFDRDGKSGDICRVFETELDIELETHKVGIWNKEYGLLEKKDILTYLEIEDYPDEHGDVKTVKYIVVLDEHGETIGFIAGTYKI
;
A
#
# COMPACT_ATOMS: atom_id res chain seq x y z
N MET A 1 -8.58 -1.44 -6.85
CA MET A 1 -7.28 -2.03 -7.22
C MET A 1 -7.46 -3.25 -8.10
N LYS A 2 -6.50 -3.52 -8.97
CA LYS A 2 -6.54 -4.63 -9.94
C LYS A 2 -5.93 -5.89 -9.35
N PHE A 3 -6.71 -6.65 -8.60
CA PHE A 3 -6.24 -7.84 -7.88
C PHE A 3 -5.68 -8.93 -8.79
N GLU A 4 -6.35 -9.25 -9.90
CA GLU A 4 -5.87 -10.29 -10.83
C GLU A 4 -4.52 -9.94 -11.46
N LYS A 5 -4.31 -8.66 -11.78
CA LYS A 5 -3.02 -8.19 -12.29
C LYS A 5 -1.93 -8.32 -11.23
N PHE A 6 -2.23 -7.99 -9.98
CA PHE A 6 -1.32 -8.16 -8.86
C PHE A 6 -0.99 -9.64 -8.63
N LEU A 7 -1.99 -10.49 -8.57
CA LEU A 7 -1.82 -11.93 -8.40
C LEU A 7 -0.89 -12.54 -9.45
N LYS A 8 -1.04 -12.15 -10.72
CA LYS A 8 -0.17 -12.60 -11.80
C LYS A 8 1.28 -12.13 -11.66
N SER A 9 1.48 -10.91 -11.12
CA SER A 9 2.82 -10.35 -10.92
C SER A 9 3.57 -10.93 -9.73
N VAL A 10 2.84 -11.43 -8.73
CA VAL A 10 3.39 -11.93 -7.47
C VAL A 10 4.07 -13.29 -7.64
N GLY A 11 3.51 -14.19 -8.45
CA GLY A 11 4.07 -15.53 -8.67
C GLY A 11 4.22 -16.32 -7.36
N ALA A 12 5.40 -16.92 -7.18
CA ALA A 12 5.72 -17.72 -5.98
C ALA A 12 6.16 -16.91 -4.77
N TYR A 13 6.35 -15.60 -4.90
CA TYR A 13 6.89 -14.73 -3.85
C TYR A 13 5.83 -14.10 -2.95
N GLY A 14 4.56 -14.23 -3.32
CA GLY A 14 3.46 -13.69 -2.52
C GLY A 14 3.23 -14.47 -1.23
N ARG A 15 2.83 -13.76 -0.18
CA ARG A 15 2.44 -14.33 1.10
C ARG A 15 1.01 -13.97 1.42
N VAL A 16 0.27 -14.92 1.95
CA VAL A 16 -1.12 -14.74 2.37
C VAL A 16 -1.17 -14.58 3.88
N PHE A 17 -1.80 -13.49 4.33
CA PHE A 17 -2.03 -13.23 5.76
C PHE A 17 -3.51 -13.29 6.05
N GLU A 18 -3.88 -13.93 7.15
CA GLU A 18 -5.26 -13.96 7.65
C GLU A 18 -5.38 -13.06 8.88
N ARG A 19 -6.39 -12.20 8.85
CA ARG A 19 -6.73 -11.35 9.99
C ARG A 19 -7.68 -12.07 10.95
N THR A 20 -7.78 -11.53 12.18
CA THR A 20 -8.70 -12.05 13.20
C THR A 20 -10.18 -12.01 12.81
N ASN A 21 -10.58 -11.11 11.88
CA ASN A 21 -11.93 -11.03 11.32
C ASN A 21 -12.19 -12.03 10.17
N GLY A 22 -11.18 -12.83 9.81
CA GLY A 22 -11.26 -13.80 8.71
C GLY A 22 -10.85 -13.27 7.33
N ASP A 23 -10.62 -11.97 7.19
CA ASP A 23 -10.11 -11.40 5.93
C ASP A 23 -8.73 -11.94 5.61
N LYS A 24 -8.49 -12.25 4.34
CA LYS A 24 -7.18 -12.67 3.83
C LYS A 24 -6.60 -11.61 2.90
N TRP A 25 -5.29 -11.42 3.03
CA TRP A 25 -4.53 -10.44 2.28
C TRP A 25 -3.36 -11.10 1.57
N LEU A 26 -3.14 -10.73 0.31
CA LEU A 26 -1.96 -11.11 -0.45
C LEU A 26 -0.96 -9.95 -0.36
N VAL A 27 0.26 -10.24 0.07
CA VAL A 27 1.33 -9.24 0.24
C VAL A 27 2.58 -9.67 -0.51
N CYS A 28 3.17 -8.76 -1.25
CA CYS A 28 4.44 -8.95 -1.94
C CYS A 28 5.13 -7.60 -2.20
N ASP A 29 6.41 -7.49 -1.86
CA ASP A 29 7.25 -6.32 -2.15
C ASP A 29 6.63 -4.96 -1.79
N GLY A 30 6.07 -4.86 -0.60
CA GLY A 30 5.48 -3.61 -0.12
C GLY A 30 4.10 -3.29 -0.69
N VAL A 31 3.51 -4.18 -1.46
CA VAL A 31 2.13 -4.08 -1.94
C VAL A 31 1.27 -5.13 -1.25
N GLY A 32 0.14 -4.71 -0.74
CA GLY A 32 -0.86 -5.61 -0.17
C GLY A 32 -2.23 -5.36 -0.75
N MET A 33 -2.96 -6.44 -1.01
CA MET A 33 -4.35 -6.36 -1.44
C MET A 33 -5.22 -7.36 -0.69
N LYS A 34 -6.40 -6.92 -0.27
CA LYS A 34 -7.42 -7.80 0.28
C LYS A 34 -7.85 -8.78 -0.82
N ILE A 35 -7.84 -10.07 -0.49
CA ILE A 35 -8.24 -11.12 -1.45
C ILE A 35 -9.76 -11.14 -1.54
N PRO A 36 -10.32 -10.96 -2.75
CA PRO A 36 -11.77 -11.07 -2.95
C PRO A 36 -12.28 -12.46 -2.55
N THR A 37 -13.45 -12.52 -1.93
CA THR A 37 -14.00 -13.75 -1.33
C THR A 37 -14.12 -14.92 -2.32
N GLY A 38 -14.43 -14.65 -3.59
CA GLY A 38 -14.55 -15.71 -4.62
C GLY A 38 -13.22 -16.25 -5.15
N VAL A 39 -12.11 -15.56 -4.88
CA VAL A 39 -10.77 -15.93 -5.39
C VAL A 39 -10.01 -16.81 -4.40
N LEU A 40 -10.37 -16.80 -3.12
CA LEU A 40 -9.72 -17.59 -2.08
C LEU A 40 -9.72 -19.10 -2.36
N GLU A 41 -10.81 -19.61 -2.91
CA GLU A 41 -10.96 -21.04 -3.25
C GLU A 41 -10.00 -21.46 -4.37
N LEU A 42 -9.62 -20.54 -5.26
CA LEU A 42 -8.71 -20.80 -6.38
C LEU A 42 -7.24 -20.78 -5.96
N LEU A 43 -6.90 -20.17 -4.85
CA LEU A 43 -5.51 -20.03 -4.37
C LEU A 43 -5.00 -21.24 -3.57
N GLY A 44 -5.85 -22.25 -3.33
CA GLY A 44 -5.43 -23.56 -2.81
C GLY A 44 -4.71 -23.53 -1.45
N GLY A 45 -5.09 -22.67 -0.53
CA GLY A 45 -4.56 -22.67 0.83
C GLY A 45 -3.09 -22.25 0.92
N GLY A 46 -2.73 -21.11 0.37
CA GLY A 46 -1.39 -20.54 0.50
C GLY A 46 -0.93 -20.44 1.96
N LYS A 47 0.38 -20.60 2.19
CA LYS A 47 0.97 -20.52 3.53
C LYS A 47 0.62 -19.21 4.19
N VAL A 48 -0.06 -19.29 5.34
CA VAL A 48 -0.33 -18.14 6.20
C VAL A 48 0.95 -17.87 7.00
N ASP A 49 1.61 -16.76 6.69
CA ASP A 49 2.75 -16.30 7.47
C ASP A 49 2.29 -15.33 8.56
N HIS A 50 2.74 -15.55 9.79
CA HIS A 50 2.14 -14.90 10.95
C HIS A 50 2.88 -13.65 11.44
N ASP A 51 4.07 -13.29 10.91
CA ASP A 51 4.93 -12.37 11.65
C ASP A 51 4.86 -10.88 11.21
N MET A 52 5.62 -10.44 10.24
CA MET A 52 5.80 -9.00 10.04
C MET A 52 4.69 -8.33 9.22
N GLY A 53 4.07 -9.05 8.31
CA GLY A 53 2.98 -8.51 7.48
C GLY A 53 1.73 -8.15 8.26
N LYS A 54 1.46 -8.84 9.37
CA LYS A 54 0.33 -8.53 10.24
C LYS A 54 0.42 -7.14 10.87
N ALA A 55 1.62 -6.72 11.27
CA ALA A 55 1.83 -5.40 11.88
C ALA A 55 1.50 -4.28 10.89
N VAL A 56 1.98 -4.40 9.65
CA VAL A 56 1.69 -3.44 8.59
C VAL A 56 0.20 -3.44 8.23
N ILE A 57 -0.39 -4.60 8.01
CA ILE A 57 -1.81 -4.71 7.69
C ILE A 57 -2.67 -4.15 8.82
N ASN A 58 -2.37 -4.46 10.07
CA ASN A 58 -3.10 -3.95 11.22
C ASN A 58 -2.93 -2.43 11.37
N ALA A 59 -1.73 -1.90 11.15
CA ALA A 59 -1.50 -0.46 11.18
C ALA A 59 -2.26 0.27 10.08
N VAL A 60 -2.24 -0.27 8.85
CA VAL A 60 -3.00 0.26 7.71
C VAL A 60 -4.49 0.28 7.99
N ILE A 61 -5.03 -0.77 8.61
CA ILE A 61 -6.46 -0.87 8.87
C ILE A 61 -6.88 -0.06 10.09
N SER A 62 -6.00 0.10 11.07
CA SER A 62 -6.23 1.01 12.20
C SER A 62 -6.34 2.47 11.76
N ALA A 63 -5.68 2.83 10.67
CA ALA A 63 -5.80 4.16 10.06
C ALA A 63 -7.19 4.44 9.48
N ASP A 64 -7.95 3.42 9.08
CA ASP A 64 -9.33 3.57 8.59
C ASP A 64 -10.28 4.20 9.62
N THR A 65 -9.95 4.11 10.89
CA THR A 65 -10.77 4.65 11.99
C THR A 65 -10.27 6.01 12.47
N ALA A 66 -9.17 6.51 11.90
CA ALA A 66 -8.65 7.82 12.26
C ALA A 66 -9.49 8.94 11.61
N ASP A 67 -9.94 9.89 12.43
CA ASP A 67 -10.71 11.06 11.96
C ASP A 67 -9.91 11.98 11.02
N ASP A 68 -8.59 11.75 10.91
CA ASP A 68 -7.63 12.58 10.16
C ASP A 68 -7.02 11.85 8.96
N ILE A 69 -7.85 11.22 8.14
CA ILE A 69 -7.37 10.59 6.89
C ILE A 69 -6.99 11.67 5.87
N LEU A 70 -5.71 11.73 5.52
CA LEU A 70 -5.23 12.61 4.47
C LEU A 70 -5.45 11.98 3.09
N HIS A 71 -6.27 12.63 2.26
CA HIS A 71 -6.54 12.18 0.90
C HIS A 71 -5.41 12.56 -0.06
N LEU A 72 -5.05 11.64 -0.94
CA LEU A 72 -4.11 11.88 -2.03
C LEU A 72 -4.86 12.25 -3.30
N SER A 73 -4.63 13.44 -3.79
CA SER A 73 -5.45 14.02 -4.88
C SER A 73 -4.79 14.02 -6.24
N LYS A 74 -3.46 13.87 -6.34
CA LYS A 74 -2.78 14.12 -7.59
C LYS A 74 -1.55 13.25 -7.82
N ALA A 75 -1.53 12.53 -8.95
CA ALA A 75 -0.34 11.84 -9.43
C ALA A 75 0.38 12.68 -10.49
N VAL A 76 1.61 13.01 -10.24
CA VAL A 76 2.50 13.66 -11.21
C VAL A 76 3.57 12.67 -11.64
N LEU A 77 3.85 12.63 -12.93
CA LEU A 77 4.91 11.81 -13.49
C LEU A 77 6.27 12.38 -13.06
N PHE A 78 7.09 11.54 -12.46
CA PHE A 78 8.42 11.92 -12.03
C PHE A 78 9.45 10.94 -12.57
N ASP A 79 10.42 11.44 -13.34
CA ASP A 79 11.54 10.65 -13.83
C ASP A 79 12.71 10.82 -12.85
N ARG A 80 13.09 9.73 -12.21
CA ARG A 80 14.09 9.74 -11.16
C ARG A 80 15.48 10.15 -11.64
N ASP A 81 15.97 9.62 -12.74
CA ASP A 81 17.38 9.73 -13.12
C ASP A 81 17.61 10.06 -14.60
N GLY A 82 16.57 10.12 -15.40
CA GLY A 82 16.71 10.21 -16.87
C GLY A 82 17.48 9.04 -17.50
N LYS A 83 17.86 8.05 -16.69
CA LYS A 83 18.73 6.93 -17.12
C LYS A 83 18.14 5.55 -16.91
N SER A 84 17.18 5.38 -15.98
CA SER A 84 16.73 4.05 -15.56
C SER A 84 15.50 3.52 -16.32
N GLY A 85 14.81 4.35 -17.07
CA GLY A 85 13.56 3.97 -17.73
C GLY A 85 12.39 3.65 -16.78
N ASP A 86 12.64 3.63 -15.48
CA ASP A 86 11.60 3.41 -14.47
C ASP A 86 10.97 4.74 -14.08
N ILE A 87 9.76 4.96 -14.54
CA ILE A 87 8.99 6.16 -14.27
C ILE A 87 8.25 6.01 -12.95
N CYS A 88 8.51 6.93 -12.03
CA CYS A 88 7.76 7.04 -10.78
C CYS A 88 6.55 7.94 -10.93
N ARG A 89 5.53 7.65 -10.15
CA ARG A 89 4.36 8.52 -9.92
C ARG A 89 4.43 9.07 -8.52
N VAL A 90 4.27 10.37 -8.38
CA VAL A 90 4.27 11.07 -7.08
C VAL A 90 2.88 11.58 -6.78
N PHE A 91 2.35 11.18 -5.64
CA PHE A 91 1.08 11.65 -5.10
C PHE A 91 1.31 12.67 -4.01
N GLU A 92 0.43 13.66 -3.94
CA GLU A 92 0.47 14.69 -2.91
C GLU A 92 -0.84 14.71 -2.14
N THR A 93 -0.75 14.92 -0.83
CA THR A 93 -1.93 15.21 -0.01
C THR A 93 -2.41 16.64 -0.26
N GLU A 94 -3.67 16.89 0.03
CA GLU A 94 -4.14 18.24 0.23
C GLU A 94 -3.43 18.85 1.45
N LEU A 95 -3.42 20.18 1.53
CA LEU A 95 -2.87 20.88 2.69
C LEU A 95 -3.61 20.44 3.96
N ASP A 96 -2.87 20.01 4.95
CA ASP A 96 -3.41 19.70 6.27
C ASP A 96 -3.62 20.97 7.12
N ILE A 97 -4.02 20.79 8.38
CA ILE A 97 -4.26 21.90 9.32
C ILE A 97 -2.97 22.68 9.59
N GLU A 98 -1.80 22.05 9.48
CA GLU A 98 -0.49 22.67 9.65
C GLU A 98 0.03 23.32 8.37
N LEU A 99 -0.77 23.31 7.31
CA LEU A 99 -0.42 23.82 5.97
C LEU A 99 0.76 23.07 5.33
N GLU A 100 0.90 21.80 5.70
CA GLU A 100 1.91 20.91 5.13
C GLU A 100 1.33 20.01 4.03
N THR A 101 2.15 19.69 3.05
CA THR A 101 1.83 18.71 2.01
C THR A 101 2.74 17.51 2.15
N HIS A 102 2.16 16.33 2.20
CA HIS A 102 2.92 15.08 2.21
C HIS A 102 2.97 14.50 0.80
N LYS A 103 4.08 13.86 0.49
CA LYS A 103 4.31 13.25 -0.83
C LYS A 103 4.68 11.79 -0.66
N VAL A 104 4.16 10.96 -1.57
CA VAL A 104 4.53 9.55 -1.67
C VAL A 104 4.76 9.18 -3.13
N GLY A 105 5.89 8.58 -3.41
CA GLY A 105 6.26 8.11 -4.75
C GLY A 105 6.16 6.60 -4.87
N ILE A 106 5.59 6.12 -5.97
CA ILE A 106 5.52 4.70 -6.31
C ILE A 106 6.00 4.47 -7.74
N TRP A 107 6.42 3.25 -8.02
CA TRP A 107 6.84 2.88 -9.36
C TRP A 107 5.65 2.79 -10.33
N ASN A 108 5.94 2.95 -11.61
CA ASN A 108 4.91 2.87 -12.65
C ASN A 108 4.18 1.53 -12.69
N LYS A 109 4.88 0.43 -12.38
CA LYS A 109 4.27 -0.91 -12.25
C LYS A 109 3.20 -0.97 -11.16
N GLU A 110 3.45 -0.33 -10.02
CA GLU A 110 2.53 -0.25 -8.89
C GLU A 110 1.36 0.69 -9.18
N TYR A 111 1.64 1.81 -9.83
CA TYR A 111 0.61 2.71 -10.31
C TYR A 111 -0.41 2.00 -11.22
N GLY A 112 0.07 1.07 -12.07
CA GLY A 112 -0.77 0.25 -12.93
C GLY A 112 -1.75 -0.67 -12.20
N LEU A 113 -1.61 -0.86 -10.88
CA LEU A 113 -2.53 -1.64 -10.05
C LEU A 113 -3.73 -0.84 -9.54
N LEU A 114 -3.67 0.49 -9.63
CA LEU A 114 -4.73 1.37 -9.19
C LEU A 114 -5.83 1.50 -10.26
N GLU A 115 -7.06 1.68 -9.79
CA GLU A 115 -8.24 1.97 -10.62
C GLU A 115 -8.71 3.40 -10.37
N LYS A 116 -9.44 3.96 -11.33
CA LYS A 116 -9.97 5.34 -11.20
C LYS A 116 -10.94 5.51 -10.03
N LYS A 117 -11.66 4.45 -9.68
CA LYS A 117 -12.62 4.43 -8.56
C LYS A 117 -11.97 4.35 -7.19
N ASP A 118 -10.68 4.00 -7.13
CA ASP A 118 -9.97 3.84 -5.87
C ASP A 118 -9.82 5.19 -5.16
N ILE A 119 -10.10 5.19 -3.86
CA ILE A 119 -9.86 6.34 -3.00
C ILE A 119 -8.49 6.15 -2.37
N LEU A 120 -7.59 7.10 -2.60
CA LEU A 120 -6.22 7.03 -2.13
C LEU A 120 -6.03 7.89 -0.90
N THR A 121 -5.42 7.32 0.13
CA THR A 121 -5.10 7.99 1.38
C THR A 121 -3.63 7.83 1.73
N TYR A 122 -3.12 8.71 2.56
CA TYR A 122 -1.73 8.75 2.99
C TYR A 122 -1.58 8.22 4.41
N LEU A 123 -0.58 7.38 4.63
CA LEU A 123 -0.22 6.87 5.94
C LEU A 123 1.30 6.83 6.10
N GLU A 124 1.79 7.30 7.24
CA GLU A 124 3.16 7.09 7.67
C GLU A 124 3.22 6.08 8.81
N ILE A 125 4.15 5.13 8.72
CA ILE A 125 4.42 4.16 9.77
C ILE A 125 5.90 4.24 10.12
N GLU A 126 6.19 4.38 11.40
CA GLU A 126 7.55 4.24 11.91
C GLU A 126 7.95 2.78 11.86
N ASP A 127 9.07 2.51 11.19
CA ASP A 127 9.68 1.19 11.16
C ASP A 127 10.47 0.94 12.46
N TYR A 128 10.81 -0.32 12.72
CA TYR A 128 11.65 -0.65 13.86
C TYR A 128 13.01 0.05 13.74
N PRO A 129 13.62 0.46 14.87
CA PRO A 129 14.96 1.02 14.86
C PRO A 129 15.93 0.07 14.15
N ASP A 130 16.80 0.61 13.32
CA ASP A 130 17.89 -0.14 12.72
C ASP A 130 18.99 -0.47 13.76
N GLU A 131 20.04 -1.16 13.34
CA GLU A 131 21.18 -1.53 14.19
C GLU A 131 21.91 -0.34 14.84
N HIS A 132 21.69 0.89 14.33
CA HIS A 132 22.21 2.14 14.89
C HIS A 132 21.20 2.89 15.76
N GLY A 133 19.98 2.36 15.93
CA GLY A 133 18.90 2.98 16.68
C GLY A 133 18.12 4.04 15.91
N ASP A 134 18.38 4.19 14.61
CA ASP A 134 17.68 5.17 13.77
C ASP A 134 16.31 4.61 13.33
N VAL A 135 15.26 5.36 13.63
CA VAL A 135 13.88 5.04 13.21
C VAL A 135 13.63 5.60 11.82
N LYS A 136 13.25 4.73 10.91
CA LYS A 136 12.85 5.11 9.55
C LYS A 136 11.35 5.18 9.44
N THR A 137 10.86 6.20 8.77
CA THR A 137 9.44 6.31 8.44
C THR A 137 9.20 5.77 7.05
N VAL A 138 8.23 4.87 6.92
CA VAL A 138 7.76 4.36 5.64
C VAL A 138 6.43 5.01 5.31
N LYS A 139 6.34 5.57 4.12
CA LYS A 139 5.13 6.21 3.60
C LYS A 139 4.32 5.20 2.78
N TYR A 140 3.03 5.17 2.99
CA TYR A 140 2.12 4.27 2.29
C TYR A 140 1.01 5.03 1.59
N ILE A 141 0.62 4.53 0.42
CA ILE A 141 -0.70 4.79 -0.13
C ILE A 141 -1.63 3.72 0.40
N VAL A 142 -2.66 4.10 1.13
CA VAL A 142 -3.73 3.20 1.57
C VAL A 142 -4.91 3.39 0.64
N VAL A 143 -5.38 2.31 0.06
CA VAL A 143 -6.44 2.32 -0.94
C VAL A 143 -7.74 1.88 -0.30
N LEU A 144 -8.75 2.74 -0.41
CA LEU A 144 -10.10 2.48 0.04
C LEU A 144 -11.01 2.20 -1.17
N ASP A 145 -12.05 1.41 -0.95
CA ASP A 145 -13.12 1.25 -1.91
C ASP A 145 -14.15 2.40 -1.83
N GLU A 146 -15.18 2.33 -2.66
CA GLU A 146 -16.28 3.31 -2.69
C GLU A 146 -17.09 3.39 -1.39
N HIS A 147 -16.99 2.37 -0.53
CA HIS A 147 -17.63 2.32 0.79
C HIS A 147 -16.72 2.77 1.93
N GLY A 148 -15.49 3.18 1.62
CA GLY A 148 -14.50 3.59 2.60
C GLY A 148 -13.77 2.45 3.29
N GLU A 149 -13.92 1.21 2.83
CA GLU A 149 -13.19 0.06 3.35
C GLU A 149 -11.82 -0.07 2.72
N THR A 150 -10.80 -0.36 3.54
CA THR A 150 -9.44 -0.60 3.06
C THR A 150 -9.38 -1.89 2.24
N ILE A 151 -8.94 -1.75 1.00
CA ILE A 151 -8.80 -2.87 0.06
C ILE A 151 -7.35 -3.13 -0.35
N GLY A 152 -6.43 -2.24 -0.03
CA GLY A 152 -5.03 -2.42 -0.36
C GLY A 152 -4.12 -1.33 0.17
N PHE A 153 -2.83 -1.54 0.01
CA PHE A 153 -1.80 -0.55 0.28
C PHE A 153 -0.62 -0.70 -0.67
N ILE A 154 0.12 0.37 -0.87
CA ILE A 154 1.37 0.39 -1.62
C ILE A 154 2.39 1.18 -0.80
N ALA A 155 3.52 0.54 -0.47
CA ALA A 155 4.63 1.21 0.18
C ALA A 155 5.31 2.18 -0.79
N GLY A 156 5.59 3.38 -0.32
CA GLY A 156 6.37 4.35 -1.07
C GLY A 156 7.80 3.87 -1.27
N THR A 157 8.25 3.87 -2.49
CA THR A 157 9.59 3.41 -2.87
C THR A 157 10.56 4.57 -3.10
N TYR A 158 10.07 5.78 -2.98
CA TYR A 158 10.83 6.99 -3.26
C TYR A 158 10.81 7.96 -2.08
N LYS A 159 11.98 8.33 -1.62
CA LYS A 159 12.14 9.45 -0.69
C LYS A 159 12.11 10.75 -1.50
N ILE A 160 11.08 11.47 -1.30
CA ILE A 160 10.91 12.79 -1.89
C ILE A 160 11.16 13.85 -0.84
#